data_2881b34db595c371d4ee83330e696a0c
#
_entry.id   2881b34db595c371d4ee83330e696a0c
#
_cell.length_a   1.000
_cell.length_b   1.000
_cell.length_c   1.000
_cell.angle_alpha   90.00
_cell.angle_beta   90.00
_cell.angle_gamma   90.00
#
_symmetry.space_group_name_H-M   'P 1'
#
loop_
_entity.id
_entity.type
_entity.pdbx_description
1 polymer ?
#
loop_
_entity_poly.entity_id
_entity_poly.type
_entity_poly.pdbx_seq_one_letter_code
_entity_poly.pdbx_strand_id
1 'polypeptide(L)' 'MATTHDGERKMIKDRLEEIIELLHSTGKDTEKFDRGNATAGTRVRKKAMEVIKLLKEMRSEIIDIRNERKNNK' A
#
# COMPACT_ATOMS: atom_id res chain seq x y z
N MET A 1 -12.79 -20.91 -10.06
CA MET A 1 -12.43 -20.52 -9.83
C MET A 1 -12.43 -19.89 -9.30
N ALA A 2 -12.62 -19.89 -8.95
CA ALA A 2 -12.54 -19.30 -8.21
C ALA A 2 -11.84 -18.32 -8.37
N THR A 3 -11.47 -18.34 -8.88
CA THR A 3 -10.87 -17.41 -9.14
C THR A 3 -11.45 -16.22 -9.08
N THR A 4 -12.60 -16.15 -9.22
CA THR A 4 -13.21 -15.00 -9.14
C THR A 4 -13.01 -14.36 -7.89
N HIS A 5 -13.08 -15.08 -6.86
CA HIS A 5 -12.84 -14.55 -5.61
C HIS A 5 -11.50 -13.99 -5.50
N ASP A 6 -10.58 -14.65 -6.11
CA ASP A 6 -9.25 -14.19 -6.12
C ASP A 6 -9.17 -12.89 -6.84
N GLY A 7 -9.98 -12.72 -7.83
CA GLY A 7 -9.99 -11.50 -8.57
C GLY A 7 -10.52 -10.35 -7.75
N GLU A 8 -11.38 -10.65 -6.80
CA GLU A 8 -11.99 -9.61 -6.01
C GLU A 8 -11.18 -9.28 -4.79
N ARG A 9 -10.43 -10.22 -4.29
CA ARG A 9 -9.67 -10.02 -3.08
C ARG A 9 -8.20 -10.12 -3.40
N LYS A 10 -7.49 -9.03 -3.20
CA LYS A 10 -6.06 -9.04 -3.45
C LYS A 10 -5.35 -9.83 -2.37
N MET A 11 -4.34 -10.54 -2.78
CA MET A 11 -3.47 -11.21 -1.84
C MET A 11 -2.63 -10.17 -1.11
N ILE A 12 -2.16 -10.49 0.05
CA ILE A 12 -1.30 -9.57 0.81
C ILE A 12 -0.05 -9.24 0.01
N LYS A 13 0.48 -10.20 -0.70
CA LYS A 13 1.63 -9.96 -1.55
C LYS A 13 1.35 -8.87 -2.58
N ASP A 14 0.17 -8.89 -3.18
CA ASP A 14 -0.19 -7.90 -4.18
C ASP A 14 -0.32 -6.51 -3.57
N ARG A 15 -0.84 -6.46 -2.37
CA ARG A 15 -0.95 -5.19 -1.69
C ARG A 15 0.42 -4.61 -1.36
N LEU A 16 1.33 -5.47 -0.94
CA LEU A 16 2.69 -5.03 -0.65
C LEU A 16 3.34 -4.49 -1.91
N GLU A 17 3.15 -5.18 -3.04
CA GLU A 17 3.74 -4.75 -4.29
C GLU A 17 3.19 -3.40 -4.73
N GLU A 18 1.91 -3.16 -4.52
CA GLU A 18 1.31 -1.86 -4.81
C GLU A 18 1.97 -0.75 -4.00
N ILE A 19 2.19 -1.02 -2.73
CA ILE A 19 2.79 -0.04 -1.84
C ILE A 19 4.23 0.25 -2.26
N ILE A 20 4.97 -0.79 -2.61
CA ILE A 20 6.35 -0.62 -3.05
C ILE A 20 6.39 0.22 -4.32
N GLU A 21 5.50 -0.04 -5.26
CA GLU A 21 5.43 0.69 -6.50
C GLU A 21 5.12 2.16 -6.24
N LEU A 22 4.20 2.41 -5.34
CA LEU A 22 3.84 3.77 -4.99
C LEU A 22 5.01 4.51 -4.37
N LEU A 23 5.73 3.85 -3.47
CA LEU A 23 6.91 4.43 -2.86
C LEU A 23 7.98 4.70 -3.91
N HIS A 24 8.18 3.75 -4.80
CA HIS A 24 9.17 3.89 -5.84
C HIS A 24 8.86 5.09 -6.73
N SER A 25 7.60 5.26 -7.09
CA SER A 25 7.21 6.36 -7.96
C SER A 25 7.35 7.73 -7.27
N THR A 26 7.45 7.74 -5.96
CA THR A 26 7.59 8.98 -5.20
C THR A 26 9.04 9.45 -5.17
N GLY A 27 9.98 8.58 -5.54
CA GLY A 27 11.39 8.90 -5.43
C GLY A 27 11.81 10.17 -6.13
N LYS A 28 11.28 10.40 -7.34
CA LYS A 28 11.65 11.59 -8.09
C LYS A 28 11.21 12.86 -7.38
N ASP A 29 10.04 12.83 -6.78
CA ASP A 29 9.54 14.01 -6.06
C ASP A 29 10.34 14.26 -4.79
N THR A 30 10.80 13.21 -4.12
CA THR A 30 11.63 13.41 -2.95
C THR A 30 12.95 14.08 -3.34
N GLU A 31 13.54 13.67 -4.47
CA GLU A 31 14.75 14.31 -4.95
C GLU A 31 14.52 15.77 -5.27
N LYS A 32 13.41 16.07 -5.92
CA LYS A 32 13.08 17.45 -6.26
C LYS A 32 12.88 18.29 -5.01
N PHE A 33 12.23 17.73 -4.02
CA PHE A 33 12.01 18.43 -2.77
C PHE A 33 13.34 18.74 -2.10
N ASP A 34 14.23 17.77 -2.09
CA ASP A 34 15.56 17.99 -1.48
C ASP A 34 16.35 19.08 -2.18
N ARG A 35 16.04 19.32 -3.45
CA ARG A 35 16.68 20.40 -4.20
C ARG A 35 15.97 21.72 -4.04
N GLY A 36 14.93 21.77 -3.20
CA GLY A 36 14.26 23.02 -2.93
C GLY A 36 12.90 23.21 -3.57
N ASN A 37 12.36 22.18 -4.24
CA ASN A 37 11.07 22.30 -4.91
C ASN A 37 9.94 22.06 -3.92
N ALA A 38 9.28 23.14 -3.47
CA ALA A 38 8.24 23.04 -2.46
C ALA A 38 7.01 22.27 -2.95
N THR A 39 6.67 22.40 -4.22
CA THR A 39 5.52 21.70 -4.77
C THR A 39 5.75 20.18 -4.72
N ALA A 40 6.98 19.77 -4.97
CA ALA A 40 7.31 18.35 -4.87
C ALA A 40 7.09 17.85 -3.45
N GLY A 41 7.39 18.67 -2.45
CA GLY A 41 7.15 18.30 -1.07
C GLY A 41 5.68 18.02 -0.78
N THR A 42 4.80 18.82 -1.36
CA THR A 42 3.37 18.62 -1.20
C THR A 42 2.96 17.28 -1.78
N ARG A 43 3.50 16.93 -2.95
CA ARG A 43 3.20 15.65 -3.57
C ARG A 43 3.71 14.48 -2.76
N VAL A 44 4.92 14.61 -2.23
CA VAL A 44 5.50 13.56 -1.38
C VAL A 44 4.64 13.34 -0.16
N ARG A 45 4.20 14.42 0.48
CA ARG A 45 3.37 14.32 1.66
C ARG A 45 2.06 13.62 1.38
N LYS A 46 1.43 13.94 0.26
CA LYS A 46 0.18 13.27 -0.12
C LYS A 46 0.40 11.78 -0.34
N LYS A 47 1.49 11.43 -1.02
CA LYS A 47 1.80 10.03 -1.26
C LYS A 47 2.09 9.30 0.04
N ALA A 48 2.78 9.96 0.95
CA ALA A 48 3.06 9.35 2.24
C ALA A 48 1.79 9.03 2.99
N MET A 49 0.81 9.94 2.95
CA MET A 49 -0.47 9.70 3.60
C MET A 49 -1.21 8.53 2.95
N GLU A 50 -1.12 8.44 1.63
CA GLU A 50 -1.73 7.33 0.91
C GLU A 50 -1.08 6.00 1.31
N VAL A 51 0.23 5.98 1.43
CA VAL A 51 0.96 4.78 1.83
C VAL A 51 0.54 4.36 3.23
N ILE A 52 0.41 5.32 4.15
CA ILE A 52 -0.03 5.01 5.50
C ILE A 52 -1.40 4.34 5.48
N LYS A 53 -2.31 4.88 4.67
CA LYS A 53 -3.64 4.30 4.55
C LYS A 53 -3.57 2.88 4.04
N LEU A 54 -2.77 2.66 3.00
CA LEU A 54 -2.63 1.32 2.42
C LEU A 54 -2.03 0.33 3.40
N LEU A 55 -1.06 0.79 4.19
CA LEU A 55 -0.45 -0.07 5.19
C LEU A 55 -1.43 -0.45 6.29
N LYS A 56 -2.28 0.49 6.69
CA LYS A 56 -3.30 0.19 7.69
C LYS A 56 -4.31 -0.83 7.15
N GLU A 57 -4.68 -0.69 5.88
CA GLU A 57 -5.59 -1.64 5.26
C GLU A 57 -4.97 -3.02 5.18
N MET A 58 -3.69 -3.08 4.83
CA MET A 58 -2.99 -4.34 4.76
C MET A 58 -2.94 -5.02 6.13
N ARG A 59 -2.64 -4.24 7.16
CA ARG A 59 -2.59 -4.77 8.51
C ARG A 59 -3.93 -5.34 8.94
N SER A 60 -4.99 -4.61 8.63
CA SER A 60 -6.34 -5.05 8.96
C SER A 60 -6.67 -6.36 8.25
N GLU A 61 -6.31 -6.47 6.98
CA GLU A 61 -6.55 -7.69 6.23
C GLU A 61 -5.79 -8.88 6.79
N ILE A 62 -4.57 -8.65 7.20
CA ILE A 62 -3.76 -9.72 7.79
C ILE A 62 -4.44 -10.25 9.05
N ILE A 63 -4.95 -9.34 9.87
CA ILE A 63 -5.64 -9.73 11.09
C ILE A 63 -6.89 -10.53 10.76
N ASP A 64 -7.65 -10.09 9.77
CA ASP A 64 -8.87 -10.78 9.37
C ASP A 64 -8.56 -12.19 8.85
N ILE A 65 -7.54 -12.30 8.04
CA ILE A 65 -7.15 -13.59 7.48
C ILE A 65 -6.69 -14.54 8.58
N ARG A 66 -5.91 -14.02 9.51
CA ARG A 66 -5.47 -14.84 10.65
C ARG A 66 -6.66 -15.36 11.45
N ASN A 67 -7.64 -14.50 11.67
CA ASN A 67 -8.82 -14.89 12.42
C ASN A 67 -9.63 -15.94 11.67
N GLU A 68 -9.74 -15.80 10.37
CA GLU A 68 -10.43 -16.78 9.55
C GLU A 68 -9.76 -18.12 9.63
N ARG A 69 -8.45 -18.15 9.52
CA ARG A 69 -7.70 -19.40 9.58
C ARG A 69 -7.84 -20.07 10.92
N LYS A 70 -7.88 -19.26 11.96
CA LYS A 70 -8.03 -19.77 13.30
C LYS A 70 -9.40 -20.38 13.51
N ASN A 71 -10.43 -19.76 12.95
CA ASN A 71 -11.79 -20.23 13.12
C ASN A 71 -12.11 -21.44 12.27
N ASN A 72 -11.32 -21.70 11.25
CA ASN A 72 -11.56 -22.81 10.35
C ASN A 72 -10.85 -24.10 10.74
N LYS A 73 -10.33 -24.16 11.91
CA LYS A 73 -9.66 -25.39 12.33
C LYS A 73 -10.59 -26.50 12.77
#